data_75b3f741c29bb93dd09f20a470d73078
#
_entry.id   75b3f741c29bb93dd09f20a470d73078
#
_cell.length_a   1.000
_cell.length_b   1.000
_cell.length_c   1.000
_cell.angle_alpha   90.00
_cell.angle_beta   90.00
_cell.angle_gamma   90.00
#
_symmetry.space_group_name_H-M   'P 1'
#
loop_
_entity.id
_entity.type
_entity.pdbx_description
1 polymer ?
#
loop_
_entity_poly.entity_id
_entity_poly.type
_entity_poly.pdbx_seq_one_letter_code
_entity_poly.pdbx_strand_id
1 'polypeptide(L)'
;MDELSGIRASSPDYCVLSGYPSPADPAGGFLIQLADTRHVAVYRALRRENFVTEQGMFAGSDADDIDDDPRAQILVAIAPDGALLGGVRLAPATTEDLGWWTGSRLVVDCGRRTRGVGRALVQAACAYAETHNVLRFEATVQTRYRSLFSQLGWTALAETTVADTPHLKMRWPIDRIERLARTTKAMLGQALSELGDRPMTLGGVGFRGDDGAPVPGCDLVAACDAILPSMVERDPEWAGWCAALVNLNDLAAMGAEPIGLLDAVAAPTRSLLTRVLRGLGAASRIWEVPVLGGHTQLGVPAALSVTALGRTARPVPGGGGEVGDELRLTADLGGGWRSGYTGRQWDSSSHRSGTELRALGRFVSDTGPKAAKDVSMAGIAGTAGMLAEASGVGVELDVARIPRPPGAELADWITCFPGFAMLTADRPGAPVNPVGPATTAVCGVLSATPGVRLRWPDGEVTHALDSAVTGLGHS
;
A
#
# COMPACT_ATOMS: atom_id res chain seq x y z
N MET A 1 13.48 -27.75 3.66
CA MET A 1 12.75 -26.87 2.76
C MET A 1 12.99 -25.47 3.27
N ASP A 2 14.25 -25.09 3.10
CA ASP A 2 14.86 -23.89 3.69
C ASP A 2 15.34 -23.05 2.52
N GLU A 3 14.61 -21.98 2.16
CA GLU A 3 15.15 -20.96 1.23
C GLU A 3 14.45 -19.60 1.30
N LEU A 4 13.91 -19.18 2.47
CA LEU A 4 13.39 -17.83 2.63
C LEU A 4 13.95 -17.08 3.87
N SER A 5 15.11 -17.50 4.39
CA SER A 5 15.72 -16.86 5.57
C SER A 5 16.94 -15.99 5.25
N GLY A 6 17.01 -15.34 4.09
CA GLY A 6 18.23 -14.66 3.61
C GLY A 6 18.11 -13.20 3.19
N ILE A 7 17.01 -12.50 3.42
CA ILE A 7 16.98 -11.06 3.14
C ILE A 7 17.23 -10.29 4.43
N ARG A 8 18.51 -10.14 4.78
CA ARG A 8 18.93 -9.07 5.69
C ARG A 8 18.63 -7.74 5.00
N ALA A 9 17.92 -6.85 5.70
CA ALA A 9 17.81 -5.46 5.32
C ALA A 9 19.23 -4.87 5.26
N SER A 10 19.79 -4.81 4.05
CA SER A 10 20.98 -4.00 3.77
C SER A 10 20.52 -2.55 3.66
N SER A 11 21.32 -1.64 4.21
CA SER A 11 21.14 -0.18 4.14
C SER A 11 20.65 0.27 2.76
N PRO A 12 19.76 1.28 2.68
CA PRO A 12 19.11 1.70 1.43
C PRO A 12 20.05 2.32 0.38
N ASP A 13 21.36 2.30 0.60
CA ASP A 13 22.26 3.15 -0.18
C ASP A 13 22.86 2.50 -1.46
N TYR A 14 22.56 1.23 -1.77
CA TYR A 14 23.19 0.56 -2.92
C TYR A 14 22.21 -0.33 -3.69
N CYS A 15 21.70 0.15 -4.82
CA CYS A 15 21.19 -0.71 -5.88
C CYS A 15 22.35 -1.18 -6.76
N VAL A 16 22.91 -2.35 -6.47
CA VAL A 16 23.92 -2.99 -7.31
C VAL A 16 23.20 -3.81 -8.39
N LEU A 17 23.06 -3.26 -9.60
CA LEU A 17 22.73 -4.04 -10.78
C LEU A 17 24.03 -4.36 -11.51
N SER A 18 24.56 -5.57 -11.31
CA SER A 18 25.66 -6.07 -12.13
C SER A 18 25.12 -6.35 -13.54
N GLY A 19 25.49 -5.53 -14.51
CA GLY A 19 25.36 -5.91 -15.91
C GLY A 19 26.29 -7.10 -16.16
N TYR A 20 25.76 -8.25 -16.62
CA TYR A 20 26.59 -9.35 -17.07
C TYR A 20 27.37 -8.89 -18.29
N PRO A 21 28.73 -8.94 -18.29
CA PRO A 21 29.49 -8.68 -19.48
C PRO A 21 29.14 -9.76 -20.51
N SER A 22 28.80 -9.34 -21.73
CA SER A 22 28.77 -10.26 -22.87
C SER A 22 30.17 -10.86 -23.05
N PRO A 23 30.31 -12.16 -23.31
CA PRO A 23 31.62 -12.80 -23.52
C PRO A 23 32.49 -12.19 -24.64
N ALA A 24 31.96 -11.24 -25.40
CA ALA A 24 32.62 -10.60 -26.54
C ALA A 24 33.20 -9.21 -26.25
N ASP A 25 33.15 -8.69 -24.99
CA ASP A 25 33.67 -7.34 -24.70
C ASP A 25 34.53 -7.37 -23.41
N PRO A 26 35.86 -7.45 -23.53
CA PRO A 26 36.79 -7.45 -22.40
C PRO A 26 37.00 -6.06 -21.75
N ALA A 27 36.30 -5.02 -22.22
CA ALA A 27 36.47 -3.66 -21.74
C ALA A 27 35.23 -3.19 -20.92
N GLY A 28 35.26 -3.47 -19.60
CA GLY A 28 34.65 -2.56 -18.67
C GLY A 28 33.22 -2.83 -18.26
N GLY A 29 33.05 -3.60 -17.18
CA GLY A 29 31.87 -3.53 -16.33
C GLY A 29 31.68 -2.09 -15.81
N PHE A 30 30.46 -1.78 -15.31
CA PHE A 30 30.16 -0.52 -14.63
C PHE A 30 29.26 -0.81 -13.42
N LEU A 31 29.30 0.12 -12.46
CA LEU A 31 28.44 0.10 -11.29
C LEU A 31 27.39 1.21 -11.42
N ILE A 32 26.13 0.93 -11.06
CA ILE A 32 25.11 1.98 -10.88
C ILE A 32 24.90 2.21 -9.40
N GLN A 33 24.94 3.49 -9.00
CA GLN A 33 24.76 3.92 -7.62
C GLN A 33 24.06 5.28 -7.55
N LEU A 34 23.59 5.66 -6.36
CA LEU A 34 23.17 7.03 -6.08
C LEU A 34 24.39 7.97 -6.18
N ALA A 35 24.17 9.14 -6.78
CA ALA A 35 25.21 10.14 -6.95
C ALA A 35 25.54 10.83 -5.61
N ASP A 36 26.81 10.90 -5.26
CA ASP A 36 27.30 11.85 -4.24
C ASP A 36 27.49 13.26 -4.83
N THR A 37 27.85 14.23 -4.02
CA THR A 37 28.03 15.63 -4.43
C THR A 37 29.00 15.79 -5.61
N ARG A 38 30.08 14.97 -5.66
CA ARG A 38 31.05 15.00 -6.75
C ARG A 38 30.44 14.47 -8.05
N HIS A 39 29.73 13.34 -7.97
CA HIS A 39 29.07 12.75 -9.12
C HIS A 39 27.94 13.64 -9.67
N VAL A 40 27.20 14.33 -8.80
CA VAL A 40 26.20 15.33 -9.23
C VAL A 40 26.81 16.43 -10.10
N ALA A 41 27.96 16.98 -9.69
CA ALA A 41 28.64 18.02 -10.46
C ALA A 41 29.08 17.52 -11.85
N VAL A 42 29.67 16.31 -11.91
CA VAL A 42 30.13 15.70 -13.17
C VAL A 42 28.91 15.35 -14.06
N TYR A 43 27.84 14.83 -13.48
CA TYR A 43 26.61 14.53 -14.19
C TYR A 43 25.97 15.78 -14.79
N ARG A 44 25.90 16.89 -14.04
CA ARG A 44 25.40 18.19 -14.55
C ARG A 44 26.27 18.71 -15.70
N ALA A 45 27.58 18.55 -15.66
CA ALA A 45 28.48 18.91 -16.75
C ALA A 45 28.23 18.05 -18.01
N LEU A 46 28.08 16.72 -17.84
CA LEU A 46 27.76 15.79 -18.93
C LEU A 46 26.39 16.10 -19.57
N ARG A 47 25.38 16.45 -18.76
CA ARG A 47 24.07 16.88 -19.24
C ARG A 47 24.17 18.11 -20.12
N ARG A 48 24.90 19.13 -19.64
CA ARG A 48 25.09 20.38 -20.39
C ARG A 48 25.78 20.12 -21.72
N GLU A 49 26.85 19.32 -21.74
CA GLU A 49 27.52 18.95 -22.99
C GLU A 49 26.54 18.31 -23.96
N ASN A 50 25.79 17.33 -23.51
CA ASN A 50 24.89 16.56 -24.36
C ASN A 50 23.66 17.35 -24.82
N PHE A 51 22.92 17.98 -23.89
CA PHE A 51 21.63 18.61 -24.20
C PHE A 51 21.74 20.03 -24.74
N VAL A 52 22.80 20.78 -24.35
CA VAL A 52 23.02 22.15 -24.80
C VAL A 52 23.96 22.19 -25.99
N THR A 53 25.18 21.60 -25.87
CA THR A 53 26.23 21.71 -26.89
C THR A 53 25.97 20.76 -28.08
N GLU A 54 25.77 19.46 -27.82
CA GLU A 54 25.67 18.47 -28.92
C GLU A 54 24.29 18.47 -29.56
N GLN A 55 23.21 18.46 -28.74
CA GLN A 55 21.83 18.39 -29.28
C GLN A 55 21.19 19.74 -29.55
N GLY A 56 21.68 20.83 -28.97
CA GLY A 56 21.11 22.14 -29.12
C GLY A 56 19.66 22.28 -28.61
N MET A 57 19.24 21.35 -27.73
CA MET A 57 17.87 21.35 -27.22
C MET A 57 17.56 22.55 -26.31
N PHE A 58 18.53 22.95 -25.51
CA PHE A 58 18.36 24.06 -24.55
C PHE A 58 19.35 25.17 -24.86
N ALA A 59 18.88 26.44 -24.79
CA ALA A 59 19.75 27.59 -24.92
C ALA A 59 20.49 27.89 -23.60
N GLY A 60 21.80 27.73 -23.59
CA GLY A 60 22.67 28.08 -22.45
C GLY A 60 22.68 27.10 -21.28
N SER A 61 21.54 26.58 -20.82
CA SER A 61 21.45 25.65 -19.69
C SER A 61 20.27 24.69 -19.85
N ASP A 62 20.47 23.45 -19.41
CA ASP A 62 19.41 22.45 -19.29
C ASP A 62 18.90 22.31 -17.82
N ALA A 63 19.39 23.14 -16.92
CA ALA A 63 18.94 23.18 -15.52
C ALA A 63 17.47 23.62 -15.39
N ASP A 64 16.77 23.05 -14.43
CA ASP A 64 15.39 23.38 -14.09
C ASP A 64 15.18 23.29 -12.56
N ASP A 65 14.01 23.69 -12.08
CA ASP A 65 13.68 23.75 -10.64
C ASP A 65 13.84 22.40 -9.92
N ILE A 66 13.76 21.29 -10.66
CA ILE A 66 13.96 19.93 -10.08
C ILE A 66 15.43 19.71 -9.67
N ASP A 67 16.38 20.42 -10.26
CA ASP A 67 17.79 20.30 -9.88
C ASP A 67 18.09 20.84 -8.48
N ASP A 68 17.20 21.64 -7.92
CA ASP A 68 17.28 22.21 -6.57
C ASP A 68 16.27 21.56 -5.60
N ASP A 69 15.44 20.63 -6.06
CA ASP A 69 14.54 19.86 -5.17
C ASP A 69 15.36 18.85 -4.34
N PRO A 70 15.36 18.96 -2.99
CA PRO A 70 16.13 18.06 -2.13
C PRO A 70 15.65 16.58 -2.19
N ARG A 71 14.46 16.33 -2.74
CA ARG A 71 13.90 14.99 -2.93
C ARG A 71 14.40 14.35 -4.22
N ALA A 72 14.96 15.13 -5.15
CA ALA A 72 15.48 14.60 -6.40
C ALA A 72 16.62 13.60 -6.16
N GLN A 73 16.56 12.47 -6.82
CA GLN A 73 17.55 11.42 -6.77
C GLN A 73 18.25 11.28 -8.11
N ILE A 74 19.56 11.11 -8.09
CA ILE A 74 20.34 10.93 -9.30
C ILE A 74 21.04 9.59 -9.23
N LEU A 75 20.75 8.72 -10.20
CA LEU A 75 21.48 7.47 -10.40
C LEU A 75 22.57 7.68 -11.45
N VAL A 76 23.76 7.20 -11.16
CA VAL A 76 24.94 7.33 -12.04
C VAL A 76 25.59 5.99 -12.32
N ALA A 77 26.08 5.81 -13.54
CA ALA A 77 26.87 4.67 -13.96
C ALA A 77 28.36 5.05 -13.90
N ILE A 78 29.14 4.29 -13.15
CA ILE A 78 30.57 4.55 -12.90
C ILE A 78 31.40 3.41 -13.46
N ALA A 79 32.40 3.73 -14.25
CA ALA A 79 33.40 2.79 -14.76
C ALA A 79 34.37 2.33 -13.67
N PRO A 80 35.10 1.21 -13.84
CA PRO A 80 36.11 0.73 -12.86
C PRO A 80 37.22 1.73 -12.56
N ASP A 81 37.53 2.65 -13.48
CA ASP A 81 38.49 3.74 -13.30
C ASP A 81 37.95 4.96 -12.56
N GLY A 82 36.69 4.88 -12.11
CA GLY A 82 35.97 5.95 -11.40
C GLY A 82 35.35 7.02 -12.31
N ALA A 83 35.41 6.86 -13.62
CA ALA A 83 34.82 7.84 -14.54
C ALA A 83 33.30 7.63 -14.64
N LEU A 84 32.57 8.75 -14.70
CA LEU A 84 31.13 8.74 -14.91
C LEU A 84 30.81 8.45 -16.39
N LEU A 85 29.99 7.42 -16.61
CA LEU A 85 29.55 6.96 -17.94
C LEU A 85 28.17 7.48 -18.32
N GLY A 86 27.39 7.95 -17.36
CA GLY A 86 26.05 8.44 -17.58
C GLY A 86 25.27 8.58 -16.29
N GLY A 87 24.03 9.09 -16.39
CA GLY A 87 23.14 9.20 -15.25
C GLY A 87 21.71 9.51 -15.67
N VAL A 88 20.80 9.41 -14.69
CA VAL A 88 19.37 9.72 -14.80
C VAL A 88 18.91 10.37 -13.50
N ARG A 89 18.01 11.34 -13.61
CA ARG A 89 17.41 12.04 -12.48
C ARG A 89 15.97 11.55 -12.28
N LEU A 90 15.59 11.26 -11.03
CA LEU A 90 14.25 10.94 -10.59
C LEU A 90 13.79 11.99 -9.59
N ALA A 91 12.52 12.38 -9.64
CA ALA A 91 11.96 13.34 -8.69
C ALA A 91 10.44 13.21 -8.60
N PRO A 92 9.84 13.61 -7.46
CA PRO A 92 8.39 13.77 -7.35
C PRO A 92 7.87 14.76 -8.39
N ALA A 93 6.70 14.48 -8.96
CA ALA A 93 6.05 15.33 -9.95
C ALA A 93 5.19 16.43 -9.30
N THR A 94 4.96 16.34 -7.98
CA THR A 94 4.08 17.24 -7.22
C THR A 94 4.80 17.85 -6.03
N THR A 95 4.35 19.03 -5.58
CA THR A 95 4.91 19.74 -4.42
C THR A 95 4.85 18.88 -3.15
N GLU A 96 3.69 18.30 -2.87
CA GLU A 96 3.57 17.24 -1.88
C GLU A 96 3.85 15.89 -2.55
N ASP A 97 4.67 15.03 -1.96
CA ASP A 97 4.94 13.72 -2.54
C ASP A 97 3.70 12.81 -2.37
N LEU A 98 3.05 12.57 -3.51
CA LEU A 98 1.90 11.68 -3.63
C LEU A 98 2.29 10.31 -4.22
N GLY A 99 3.59 9.99 -4.30
CA GLY A 99 4.06 8.79 -4.96
C GLY A 99 4.00 8.86 -6.49
N TRP A 100 3.80 10.05 -7.07
CA TRP A 100 3.93 10.29 -8.50
C TRP A 100 5.31 10.89 -8.80
N TRP A 101 6.15 10.10 -9.45
CA TRP A 101 7.52 10.46 -9.76
C TRP A 101 7.79 10.47 -11.26
N THR A 102 8.79 11.26 -11.66
CA THR A 102 9.23 11.33 -13.06
C THR A 102 10.71 11.01 -13.16
N GLY A 103 11.06 10.22 -14.22
CA GLY A 103 12.42 10.06 -14.69
C GLY A 103 12.75 11.11 -15.76
N SER A 104 13.91 11.76 -15.64
CA SER A 104 14.32 12.84 -16.54
C SER A 104 15.83 12.91 -16.73
N ARG A 105 16.28 13.68 -17.69
CA ARG A 105 17.70 13.98 -17.94
C ARG A 105 18.59 12.72 -18.03
N LEU A 106 18.07 11.64 -18.64
CA LEU A 106 18.91 10.48 -18.97
C LEU A 106 19.98 10.88 -19.98
N VAL A 107 21.23 10.69 -19.61
CA VAL A 107 22.40 11.01 -20.46
C VAL A 107 23.45 9.92 -20.33
N VAL A 108 24.15 9.64 -21.44
CA VAL A 108 25.28 8.69 -21.50
C VAL A 108 26.44 9.37 -22.21
N ASP A 109 27.63 9.19 -21.69
CA ASP A 109 28.88 9.69 -22.28
C ASP A 109 29.13 8.99 -23.63
N CYS A 110 28.99 9.74 -24.73
CA CYS A 110 29.23 9.25 -26.08
C CYS A 110 30.72 9.05 -26.41
N GLY A 111 31.61 9.69 -25.67
CA GLY A 111 33.06 9.57 -25.83
C GLY A 111 33.61 8.23 -25.34
N ARG A 112 32.96 7.64 -24.34
CA ARG A 112 33.27 6.32 -23.80
C ARG A 112 32.25 5.29 -24.32
N ARG A 113 32.63 4.50 -25.32
CA ARG A 113 31.75 3.53 -26.02
C ARG A 113 31.35 2.31 -25.16
N THR A 114 30.93 2.51 -23.91
CA THR A 114 30.42 1.42 -23.06
C THR A 114 28.98 1.11 -23.42
N ARG A 115 28.75 -0.07 -23.98
CA ARG A 115 27.40 -0.50 -24.41
C ARG A 115 26.52 -0.82 -23.20
N GLY A 116 25.22 -0.54 -23.32
CA GLY A 116 24.22 -0.94 -22.34
C GLY A 116 24.02 0.02 -21.17
N VAL A 117 24.83 1.06 -20.97
CA VAL A 117 24.74 2.02 -19.86
C VAL A 117 23.36 2.66 -19.79
N GLY A 118 22.84 3.20 -20.90
CA GLY A 118 21.51 3.83 -20.92
C GLY A 118 20.37 2.87 -20.56
N ARG A 119 20.44 1.62 -21.07
CA ARG A 119 19.47 0.57 -20.72
C ARG A 119 19.54 0.24 -19.21
N ALA A 120 20.72 0.08 -18.66
CA ALA A 120 20.92 -0.24 -17.26
C ALA A 120 20.47 0.89 -16.33
N LEU A 121 20.72 2.16 -16.69
CA LEU A 121 20.23 3.33 -15.96
C LEU A 121 18.69 3.39 -15.93
N VAL A 122 18.01 3.10 -17.05
CA VAL A 122 16.54 3.04 -17.07
C VAL A 122 16.03 1.91 -16.18
N GLN A 123 16.65 0.72 -16.24
CA GLN A 123 16.28 -0.40 -15.36
C GLN A 123 16.51 -0.08 -13.88
N ALA A 124 17.63 0.57 -13.55
CA ALA A 124 17.91 1.01 -12.19
C ALA A 124 16.91 2.07 -11.70
N ALA A 125 16.49 3.00 -12.57
CA ALA A 125 15.46 3.97 -12.25
C ALA A 125 14.10 3.31 -11.98
N CYS A 126 13.70 2.30 -12.75
CA CYS A 126 12.49 1.51 -12.52
C CYS A 126 12.57 0.76 -11.17
N ALA A 127 13.68 0.06 -10.91
CA ALA A 127 13.90 -0.66 -9.65
C ALA A 127 13.90 0.28 -8.44
N TYR A 128 14.49 1.48 -8.59
CA TYR A 128 14.43 2.52 -7.57
C TYR A 128 12.96 2.91 -7.29
N ALA A 129 12.19 3.23 -8.33
CA ALA A 129 10.79 3.61 -8.18
C ALA A 129 9.96 2.51 -7.50
N GLU A 130 10.15 1.24 -7.88
CA GLU A 130 9.44 0.10 -7.29
C GLU A 130 9.75 -0.10 -5.79
N THR A 131 10.97 0.23 -5.36
CA THR A 131 11.42 0.05 -3.97
C THR A 131 11.24 1.27 -3.08
N HIS A 132 11.01 2.47 -3.66
CA HIS A 132 10.98 3.76 -2.95
C HIS A 132 9.61 4.46 -3.07
N ASN A 133 8.56 3.80 -2.64
CA ASN A 133 7.24 4.40 -2.41
C ASN A 133 6.60 5.13 -3.62
N VAL A 134 6.98 4.76 -4.85
CA VAL A 134 6.36 5.28 -6.05
C VAL A 134 5.12 4.46 -6.40
N LEU A 135 4.02 5.15 -6.74
CA LEU A 135 2.76 4.58 -7.20
C LEU A 135 2.51 4.85 -8.69
N ARG A 136 3.11 5.92 -9.22
CA ARG A 136 3.05 6.32 -10.63
C ARG A 136 4.42 6.81 -11.08
N PHE A 137 5.03 6.11 -12.04
CA PHE A 137 6.34 6.47 -12.55
C PHE A 137 6.29 6.74 -14.05
N GLU A 138 6.69 7.93 -14.45
CA GLU A 138 6.60 8.42 -15.83
C GLU A 138 7.92 9.03 -16.30
N ALA A 139 8.09 9.09 -17.60
CA ALA A 139 9.19 9.80 -18.23
C ALA A 139 8.74 10.44 -19.55
N THR A 140 9.30 11.61 -19.86
CA THR A 140 9.15 12.21 -21.18
C THR A 140 10.39 11.87 -22.01
N VAL A 141 10.23 11.00 -23.00
CA VAL A 141 11.30 10.32 -23.74
C VAL A 141 11.34 10.83 -25.17
N GLN A 142 12.51 11.20 -25.68
CA GLN A 142 12.66 11.57 -27.09
C GLN A 142 12.15 10.44 -27.99
N THR A 143 11.34 10.73 -28.99
CA THR A 143 10.66 9.76 -29.86
C THR A 143 11.63 8.72 -30.46
N ARG A 144 12.87 9.11 -30.76
CA ARG A 144 13.92 8.20 -31.29
C ARG A 144 14.28 7.04 -30.33
N TYR A 145 14.00 7.18 -29.02
CA TYR A 145 14.28 6.13 -28.01
C TYR A 145 13.05 5.31 -27.64
N ARG A 146 11.89 5.52 -28.30
CA ARG A 146 10.64 4.77 -28.08
C ARG A 146 10.89 3.26 -28.03
N SER A 147 11.60 2.73 -29.02
CA SER A 147 11.86 1.28 -29.12
C SER A 147 12.60 0.73 -27.89
N LEU A 148 13.62 1.44 -27.39
CA LEU A 148 14.37 1.06 -26.19
C LEU A 148 13.44 0.98 -24.96
N PHE A 149 12.65 2.01 -24.72
CA PHE A 149 11.75 2.05 -23.56
C PHE A 149 10.63 1.00 -23.68
N SER A 150 10.04 0.81 -24.86
CA SER A 150 9.02 -0.23 -25.08
C SER A 150 9.58 -1.65 -24.86
N GLN A 151 10.83 -1.93 -25.30
CA GLN A 151 11.50 -3.21 -25.03
C GLN A 151 11.82 -3.42 -23.54
N LEU A 152 11.89 -2.36 -22.75
CA LEU A 152 12.05 -2.42 -21.29
C LEU A 152 10.72 -2.55 -20.55
N GLY A 153 9.57 -2.53 -21.22
CA GLY A 153 8.25 -2.65 -20.62
C GLY A 153 7.50 -1.34 -20.38
N TRP A 154 8.04 -0.20 -20.85
CA TRP A 154 7.35 1.09 -20.75
C TRP A 154 6.22 1.19 -21.77
N THR A 155 5.10 1.77 -21.37
CA THR A 155 3.92 2.02 -22.20
C THR A 155 3.91 3.49 -22.67
N ALA A 156 3.75 3.72 -23.96
CA ALA A 156 3.57 5.07 -24.51
C ALA A 156 2.13 5.56 -24.24
N LEU A 157 1.99 6.77 -23.71
CA LEU A 157 0.71 7.39 -23.34
C LEU A 157 0.27 8.45 -24.36
N ALA A 158 1.14 9.42 -24.65
CA ALA A 158 0.84 10.55 -25.52
C ALA A 158 2.11 11.10 -26.19
N GLU A 159 1.93 11.74 -27.34
CA GLU A 159 2.96 12.57 -27.97
C GLU A 159 3.01 13.94 -27.31
N THR A 160 4.21 14.49 -27.18
CA THR A 160 4.45 15.82 -26.62
C THR A 160 5.71 16.43 -27.25
N THR A 161 6.00 17.67 -26.89
CA THR A 161 7.19 18.39 -27.37
C THR A 161 7.92 18.99 -26.17
N VAL A 162 9.24 18.84 -26.13
CA VAL A 162 10.13 19.48 -25.15
C VAL A 162 11.21 20.23 -25.92
N ALA A 163 11.32 21.53 -25.69
CA ALA A 163 12.28 22.39 -26.40
C ALA A 163 12.26 22.14 -27.93
N ASP A 164 11.08 22.20 -28.53
CA ASP A 164 10.80 21.97 -29.96
C ASP A 164 11.18 20.58 -30.50
N THR A 165 11.59 19.67 -29.66
CA THR A 165 11.95 18.29 -30.04
C THR A 165 10.78 17.35 -29.73
N PRO A 166 10.40 16.43 -30.67
CA PRO A 166 9.34 15.46 -30.46
C PRO A 166 9.68 14.46 -29.34
N HIS A 167 8.76 14.30 -28.40
CA HIS A 167 8.86 13.39 -27.26
C HIS A 167 7.59 12.54 -27.11
N LEU A 168 7.69 11.50 -26.30
CA LEU A 168 6.58 10.66 -25.86
C LEU A 168 6.52 10.68 -24.33
N LYS A 169 5.35 10.93 -23.77
CA LYS A 169 5.06 10.61 -22.37
C LYS A 169 4.92 9.11 -22.26
N MET A 170 5.72 8.49 -21.43
CA MET A 170 5.74 7.04 -21.22
C MET A 170 5.61 6.72 -19.72
N ARG A 171 5.01 5.58 -19.42
CA ARG A 171 4.78 5.11 -18.03
C ARG A 171 5.39 3.73 -17.82
N TRP A 172 6.07 3.58 -16.69
CA TRP A 172 6.47 2.29 -16.14
C TRP A 172 5.32 1.71 -15.31
N PRO A 173 4.96 0.42 -15.46
CA PRO A 173 3.92 -0.21 -14.65
C PRO A 173 4.42 -0.40 -13.21
N ILE A 174 3.68 0.17 -12.26
CA ILE A 174 3.88 -0.05 -10.82
C ILE A 174 2.71 -0.90 -10.33
N ASP A 175 2.98 -2.07 -9.79
CA ASP A 175 1.98 -3.08 -9.37
C ASP A 175 1.88 -3.27 -7.84
N ARG A 176 2.41 -2.32 -7.05
CA ARG A 176 2.53 -2.45 -5.58
C ARG A 176 1.20 -2.80 -4.91
N ILE A 177 0.12 -2.10 -5.27
CA ILE A 177 -1.23 -2.33 -4.71
C ILE A 177 -1.77 -3.68 -5.18
N GLU A 178 -1.66 -3.97 -6.47
CA GLU A 178 -2.11 -5.24 -7.04
C GLU A 178 -1.37 -6.44 -6.42
N ARG A 179 -0.06 -6.34 -6.26
CA ARG A 179 0.77 -7.38 -5.62
C ARG A 179 0.35 -7.62 -4.18
N LEU A 180 0.07 -6.57 -3.41
CA LEU A 180 -0.43 -6.71 -2.05
C LEU A 180 -1.78 -7.42 -2.01
N ALA A 181 -2.75 -7.00 -2.82
CA ALA A 181 -4.06 -7.63 -2.91
C ALA A 181 -3.96 -9.11 -3.33
N ARG A 182 -3.14 -9.40 -4.35
CA ARG A 182 -2.90 -10.76 -4.85
C ARG A 182 -2.31 -11.68 -3.78
N THR A 183 -1.33 -11.21 -3.02
CA THR A 183 -0.66 -12.02 -2.00
C THR A 183 -1.47 -12.18 -0.72
N THR A 184 -2.47 -11.33 -0.46
CA THR A 184 -3.24 -11.34 0.78
C THR A 184 -4.67 -11.85 0.63
N LYS A 185 -5.35 -11.56 -0.49
CA LYS A 185 -6.81 -11.75 -0.62
C LYS A 185 -7.27 -12.51 -1.87
N ALA A 186 -6.53 -12.47 -2.98
CA ALA A 186 -7.03 -12.97 -4.28
C ALA A 186 -7.36 -14.48 -4.30
N MET A 187 -6.78 -15.26 -3.40
CA MET A 187 -7.06 -16.70 -3.29
C MET A 187 -8.36 -17.04 -2.55
N LEU A 188 -8.98 -16.07 -1.85
CA LEU A 188 -10.08 -16.35 -0.92
C LEU A 188 -11.29 -16.94 -1.63
N GLY A 189 -11.74 -16.37 -2.74
CA GLY A 189 -12.92 -16.86 -3.46
C GLY A 189 -12.77 -18.33 -3.85
N GLN A 190 -11.62 -18.72 -4.40
CA GLN A 190 -11.34 -20.10 -4.77
C GLN A 190 -11.22 -21.02 -3.56
N ALA A 191 -10.48 -20.63 -2.53
CA ALA A 191 -10.25 -21.46 -1.35
C ALA A 191 -11.54 -21.68 -0.55
N LEU A 192 -12.33 -20.63 -0.37
CA LEU A 192 -13.56 -20.69 0.44
C LEU A 192 -14.74 -21.34 -0.30
N SER A 193 -14.67 -21.55 -1.62
CA SER A 193 -15.69 -22.30 -2.37
C SER A 193 -15.86 -23.73 -1.85
N GLU A 194 -14.85 -24.31 -1.22
CA GLU A 194 -14.92 -25.64 -0.60
C GLU A 194 -15.91 -25.73 0.58
N LEU A 195 -16.30 -24.61 1.16
CA LEU A 195 -17.32 -24.57 2.23
C LEU A 195 -18.74 -24.78 1.73
N GLY A 196 -18.94 -24.75 0.40
CA GLY A 196 -20.24 -24.98 -0.26
C GLY A 196 -21.18 -23.77 -0.16
N ASP A 197 -22.41 -23.97 -0.68
CA ASP A 197 -23.40 -22.89 -0.90
C ASP A 197 -24.61 -22.99 0.03
N ARG A 198 -24.43 -23.46 1.26
CA ARG A 198 -25.54 -23.48 2.21
C ARG A 198 -25.99 -22.04 2.55
N PRO A 199 -27.28 -21.83 2.81
CA PRO A 199 -27.73 -20.55 3.35
C PRO A 199 -26.88 -20.13 4.56
N MET A 200 -26.50 -18.87 4.65
CA MET A 200 -25.63 -18.32 5.70
C MET A 200 -24.14 -18.73 5.63
N THR A 201 -23.70 -19.57 4.68
CA THR A 201 -22.29 -19.81 4.46
C THR A 201 -21.59 -18.48 4.11
N LEU A 202 -20.46 -18.22 4.75
CA LEU A 202 -19.66 -16.98 4.62
C LEU A 202 -20.45 -15.69 4.95
N GLY A 203 -21.41 -15.73 5.87
CA GLY A 203 -22.22 -14.59 6.29
C GLY A 203 -23.61 -14.53 5.63
N GLY A 204 -23.81 -15.26 4.53
CA GLY A 204 -25.10 -15.27 3.81
C GLY A 204 -25.29 -14.06 2.88
N VAL A 205 -26.52 -13.89 2.40
CA VAL A 205 -26.91 -12.82 1.48
C VAL A 205 -26.69 -11.44 2.14
N GLY A 206 -26.01 -10.56 1.45
CA GLY A 206 -25.67 -9.20 1.91
C GLY A 206 -24.41 -9.11 2.78
N PHE A 207 -23.87 -10.25 3.26
CA PHE A 207 -22.72 -10.29 4.17
C PHE A 207 -21.66 -11.32 3.75
N ARG A 208 -21.70 -11.76 2.50
CA ARG A 208 -20.76 -12.80 2.02
C ARG A 208 -19.31 -12.31 2.04
N GLY A 209 -18.49 -12.94 2.89
CA GLY A 209 -17.07 -12.56 3.03
C GLY A 209 -16.86 -11.19 3.66
N ASP A 210 -17.82 -10.76 4.48
CA ASP A 210 -17.72 -9.51 5.21
C ASP A 210 -16.81 -9.59 6.45
N ASP A 211 -16.60 -8.47 7.11
CA ASP A 211 -15.74 -8.35 8.29
C ASP A 211 -16.32 -9.15 9.47
N GLY A 212 -17.64 -9.27 9.53
CA GLY A 212 -18.33 -10.15 10.46
C GLY A 212 -19.54 -10.82 9.83
N ALA A 213 -20.01 -11.88 10.47
CA ALA A 213 -21.18 -12.65 10.03
C ALA A 213 -22.36 -12.51 11.02
N PRO A 214 -23.54 -12.05 10.58
CA PRO A 214 -24.74 -12.11 11.40
C PRO A 214 -25.09 -13.58 11.76
N VAL A 215 -25.36 -13.82 13.05
CA VAL A 215 -25.72 -15.15 13.54
C VAL A 215 -27.22 -15.39 13.34
N PRO A 216 -27.64 -16.47 12.65
CA PRO A 216 -29.04 -16.72 12.34
C PRO A 216 -29.95 -16.75 13.57
N GLY A 217 -31.07 -16.06 13.50
CA GLY A 217 -32.12 -16.11 14.52
C GLY A 217 -31.90 -15.26 15.78
N CYS A 218 -30.85 -14.41 15.78
CA CYS A 218 -30.59 -13.49 16.89
C CYS A 218 -29.93 -12.20 16.38
N ASP A 219 -29.66 -11.27 17.30
CA ASP A 219 -29.04 -9.97 17.05
C ASP A 219 -27.48 -10.00 17.20
N LEU A 220 -26.89 -11.20 17.17
CA LEU A 220 -25.45 -11.36 17.31
C LEU A 220 -24.75 -11.26 15.96
N VAL A 221 -23.54 -10.71 15.98
CA VAL A 221 -22.54 -10.73 14.91
C VAL A 221 -21.28 -11.38 15.46
N ALA A 222 -20.66 -12.25 14.67
CA ALA A 222 -19.40 -12.88 15.00
C ALA A 222 -18.32 -12.47 13.99
N ALA A 223 -17.16 -12.02 14.47
CA ALA A 223 -15.95 -11.79 13.70
C ALA A 223 -14.85 -12.74 14.17
N CYS A 224 -14.00 -13.22 13.27
CA CYS A 224 -12.94 -14.17 13.65
C CYS A 224 -11.70 -14.01 12.78
N ASP A 225 -10.64 -13.50 13.38
CA ASP A 225 -9.36 -13.30 12.74
C ASP A 225 -8.21 -14.07 13.40
N ALA A 226 -7.24 -14.46 12.58
CA ALA A 226 -6.00 -15.07 13.02
C ALA A 226 -4.82 -14.11 12.83
N ILE A 227 -3.91 -14.11 13.81
CA ILE A 227 -2.68 -13.32 13.77
C ILE A 227 -1.56 -14.13 13.09
N LEU A 228 -0.79 -13.48 12.25
CA LEU A 228 0.35 -14.10 11.59
C LEU A 228 1.29 -14.77 12.61
N PRO A 229 1.63 -16.07 12.46
CA PRO A 229 2.52 -16.77 13.40
C PRO A 229 3.85 -16.06 13.63
N SER A 230 4.44 -15.49 12.59
CA SER A 230 5.67 -14.71 12.68
C SER A 230 5.54 -13.46 13.57
N MET A 231 4.36 -12.87 13.67
CA MET A 231 4.09 -11.77 14.59
C MET A 231 3.95 -12.28 16.02
N VAL A 232 3.25 -13.39 16.23
CA VAL A 232 3.11 -14.03 17.56
C VAL A 232 4.48 -14.39 18.13
N GLU A 233 5.38 -14.91 17.32
CA GLU A 233 6.73 -15.29 17.74
C GLU A 233 7.63 -14.09 18.05
N ARG A 234 7.55 -13.05 17.20
CA ARG A 234 8.43 -11.87 17.31
C ARG A 234 7.99 -10.89 18.39
N ASP A 235 6.69 -10.60 18.48
CA ASP A 235 6.11 -9.58 19.37
C ASP A 235 4.81 -10.07 20.02
N PRO A 236 4.91 -11.09 20.89
CA PRO A 236 3.75 -11.80 21.44
C PRO A 236 2.76 -10.93 22.21
N GLU A 237 3.20 -9.91 22.94
CA GLU A 237 2.29 -9.00 23.63
C GLU A 237 1.50 -8.13 22.64
N TRP A 238 2.18 -7.63 21.61
CA TRP A 238 1.52 -6.89 20.53
C TRP A 238 0.58 -7.78 19.73
N ALA A 239 0.98 -9.02 19.44
CA ALA A 239 0.11 -9.99 18.79
C ALA A 239 -1.19 -10.23 19.56
N GLY A 240 -1.09 -10.37 20.90
CA GLY A 240 -2.26 -10.50 21.77
C GLY A 240 -3.15 -9.25 21.76
N TRP A 241 -2.57 -8.05 21.75
CA TRP A 241 -3.30 -6.79 21.61
C TRP A 241 -4.01 -6.71 20.26
N CYS A 242 -3.29 -6.97 19.17
CA CYS A 242 -3.84 -6.93 17.81
C CYS A 242 -4.95 -7.95 17.58
N ALA A 243 -4.87 -9.13 18.22
CA ALA A 243 -5.91 -10.15 18.09
C ALA A 243 -7.27 -9.66 18.61
N ALA A 244 -7.30 -8.83 19.66
CA ALA A 244 -8.52 -8.15 20.06
C ALA A 244 -8.85 -6.98 19.12
N LEU A 245 -7.86 -6.12 18.79
CA LEU A 245 -8.04 -4.91 18.00
C LEU A 245 -8.71 -5.19 16.65
N VAL A 246 -8.19 -6.16 15.87
CA VAL A 246 -8.70 -6.45 14.53
C VAL A 246 -10.15 -6.92 14.59
N ASN A 247 -10.47 -7.84 15.47
CA ASN A 247 -11.84 -8.35 15.65
C ASN A 247 -12.82 -7.29 16.18
N LEU A 248 -12.34 -6.36 17.02
CA LEU A 248 -13.16 -5.24 17.49
C LEU A 248 -13.38 -4.20 16.37
N ASN A 249 -12.44 -4.03 15.48
CA ASN A 249 -12.62 -3.21 14.27
C ASN A 249 -13.62 -3.85 13.30
N ASP A 250 -13.55 -5.18 13.11
CA ASP A 250 -14.54 -5.93 12.32
C ASP A 250 -15.97 -5.71 12.86
N LEU A 251 -16.16 -5.89 14.16
CA LEU A 251 -17.46 -5.61 14.78
C LEU A 251 -17.89 -4.15 14.62
N ALA A 252 -16.92 -3.22 14.75
CA ALA A 252 -17.18 -1.80 14.55
C ALA A 252 -17.64 -1.50 13.10
N ALA A 253 -17.00 -2.13 12.09
CA ALA A 253 -17.40 -2.04 10.69
C ALA A 253 -18.84 -2.54 10.46
N MET A 254 -19.21 -3.60 11.19
CA MET A 254 -20.59 -4.14 11.18
C MET A 254 -21.60 -3.31 11.99
N GLY A 255 -21.17 -2.22 12.66
CA GLY A 255 -21.99 -1.44 13.56
C GLY A 255 -22.46 -2.22 14.79
N ALA A 256 -21.69 -3.21 15.23
CA ALA A 256 -22.02 -4.08 16.36
C ALA A 256 -21.26 -3.68 17.63
N GLU A 257 -21.96 -3.63 18.76
CA GLU A 257 -21.38 -3.40 20.08
C GLU A 257 -20.72 -4.68 20.60
N PRO A 258 -19.41 -4.68 20.91
CA PRO A 258 -18.71 -5.86 21.42
C PRO A 258 -19.27 -6.33 22.77
N ILE A 259 -19.46 -7.64 22.93
CA ILE A 259 -19.96 -8.26 24.18
C ILE A 259 -19.00 -9.30 24.75
N GLY A 260 -18.05 -9.82 23.98
CA GLY A 260 -17.08 -10.77 24.47
C GLY A 260 -16.13 -11.31 23.41
N LEU A 261 -15.01 -11.86 23.88
CA LEU A 261 -13.97 -12.45 23.06
C LEU A 261 -13.80 -13.94 23.43
N LEU A 262 -13.51 -14.76 22.44
CA LEU A 262 -13.06 -16.14 22.60
C LEU A 262 -11.68 -16.27 21.93
N ASP A 263 -10.73 -16.93 22.60
CA ASP A 263 -9.39 -17.10 22.05
C ASP A 263 -9.06 -18.56 21.74
N ALA A 264 -8.26 -18.75 20.70
CA ALA A 264 -7.55 -20.01 20.44
C ALA A 264 -6.07 -19.70 20.35
N VAL A 265 -5.32 -20.09 21.37
CA VAL A 265 -3.90 -19.75 21.49
C VAL A 265 -3.04 -21.00 21.66
N ALA A 266 -1.95 -21.05 20.88
CA ALA A 266 -0.95 -22.10 20.94
C ALA A 266 0.44 -21.50 21.07
N ALA A 267 1.33 -22.13 21.84
CA ALA A 267 2.69 -21.64 22.01
C ALA A 267 3.68 -22.78 22.31
N PRO A 268 4.94 -22.67 21.84
CA PRO A 268 5.97 -23.65 22.16
C PRO A 268 6.43 -23.57 23.62
N THR A 269 6.29 -22.43 24.26
CA THR A 269 6.73 -22.21 25.63
C THR A 269 5.69 -21.46 26.47
N ARG A 270 5.68 -21.73 27.79
CA ARG A 270 4.85 -21.01 28.73
C ARG A 270 5.13 -19.51 28.73
N SER A 271 6.39 -19.11 28.54
CA SER A 271 6.77 -17.69 28.50
C SER A 271 6.09 -16.95 27.35
N LEU A 272 6.14 -17.52 26.12
CA LEU A 272 5.49 -16.93 24.96
C LEU A 272 3.97 -16.87 25.15
N LEU A 273 3.36 -17.97 25.60
CA LEU A 273 1.93 -18.03 25.91
C LEU A 273 1.51 -16.93 26.87
N THR A 274 2.26 -16.77 28.00
CA THR A 274 1.95 -15.74 29.02
C THR A 274 2.02 -14.33 28.43
N ARG A 275 2.95 -14.06 27.53
CA ARG A 275 3.10 -12.75 26.90
C ARG A 275 1.94 -12.47 25.93
N VAL A 276 1.52 -13.44 25.11
CA VAL A 276 0.34 -13.31 24.24
C VAL A 276 -0.91 -12.99 25.10
N LEU A 277 -1.17 -13.79 26.14
CA LEU A 277 -2.33 -13.59 27.01
C LEU A 277 -2.28 -12.27 27.79
N ARG A 278 -1.07 -11.75 28.10
CA ARG A 278 -0.92 -10.43 28.71
C ARG A 278 -1.38 -9.33 27.75
N GLY A 279 -0.99 -9.40 26.48
CA GLY A 279 -1.44 -8.46 25.45
C GLY A 279 -2.95 -8.51 25.23
N LEU A 280 -3.52 -9.71 25.07
CA LEU A 280 -4.96 -9.92 24.94
C LEU A 280 -5.72 -9.39 26.17
N GLY A 281 -5.23 -9.69 27.39
CA GLY A 281 -5.83 -9.20 28.63
C GLY A 281 -5.71 -7.69 28.80
N ALA A 282 -4.64 -7.04 28.29
CA ALA A 282 -4.52 -5.59 28.28
C ALA A 282 -5.57 -4.96 27.36
N ALA A 283 -5.76 -5.50 26.16
CA ALA A 283 -6.80 -5.09 25.23
C ALA A 283 -8.20 -5.29 25.84
N SER A 284 -8.50 -6.47 26.35
CA SER A 284 -9.78 -6.77 27.04
C SER A 284 -10.13 -5.73 28.12
N ARG A 285 -9.15 -5.34 28.93
CA ARG A 285 -9.37 -4.34 29.99
C ARG A 285 -9.64 -2.93 29.46
N ILE A 286 -8.92 -2.49 28.43
CA ILE A 286 -9.04 -1.10 27.96
C ILE A 286 -10.31 -0.89 27.14
N TRP A 287 -10.71 -1.91 26.35
CA TRP A 287 -12.00 -1.90 25.63
C TRP A 287 -13.19 -2.26 26.53
N GLU A 288 -12.94 -2.76 27.74
CA GLU A 288 -13.97 -3.28 28.66
C GLU A 288 -14.77 -4.44 28.05
N VAL A 289 -14.13 -5.28 27.23
CA VAL A 289 -14.74 -6.45 26.61
C VAL A 289 -14.13 -7.72 27.21
N PRO A 290 -14.92 -8.58 27.89
CA PRO A 290 -14.39 -9.74 28.60
C PRO A 290 -13.91 -10.83 27.62
N VAL A 291 -12.83 -11.52 27.98
CA VAL A 291 -12.49 -12.82 27.38
C VAL A 291 -13.37 -13.88 28.06
N LEU A 292 -14.35 -14.39 27.31
CA LEU A 292 -15.35 -15.34 27.82
C LEU A 292 -14.79 -16.75 28.02
N GLY A 293 -13.71 -17.07 27.29
CA GLY A 293 -13.06 -18.38 27.32
C GLY A 293 -12.29 -18.62 26.04
N GLY A 294 -11.86 -19.84 25.84
CA GLY A 294 -11.10 -20.20 24.66
C GLY A 294 -10.43 -21.56 24.78
N HIS A 295 -9.45 -21.82 23.92
CA HIS A 295 -8.66 -23.04 23.93
C HIS A 295 -7.17 -22.73 23.96
N THR A 296 -6.43 -23.39 24.85
CA THR A 296 -4.99 -23.15 25.06
C THR A 296 -4.19 -24.41 24.81
N GLN A 297 -3.13 -24.34 24.00
CA GLN A 297 -2.19 -25.42 23.75
C GLN A 297 -0.76 -25.00 24.08
N LEU A 298 0.00 -25.94 24.69
CA LEU A 298 1.41 -25.73 25.05
C LEU A 298 2.30 -26.79 24.44
N GLY A 299 3.53 -26.43 24.05
CA GLY A 299 4.49 -27.37 23.43
C GLY A 299 4.26 -27.60 21.95
N VAL A 300 3.53 -26.71 21.29
CA VAL A 300 3.22 -26.75 19.83
C VAL A 300 3.63 -25.42 19.19
N PRO A 301 3.72 -25.34 17.83
CA PRO A 301 4.03 -24.09 17.14
C PRO A 301 3.08 -22.96 17.53
N ALA A 302 3.59 -21.70 17.44
CA ALA A 302 2.82 -20.52 17.80
C ALA A 302 1.62 -20.33 16.86
N ALA A 303 0.44 -20.11 17.44
CA ALA A 303 -0.78 -19.74 16.74
C ALA A 303 -1.67 -18.89 17.65
N LEU A 304 -2.40 -17.96 17.05
CA LEU A 304 -3.34 -17.10 17.77
C LEU A 304 -4.49 -16.73 16.85
N SER A 305 -5.70 -17.02 17.29
CA SER A 305 -6.94 -16.53 16.70
C SER A 305 -7.87 -16.05 17.80
N VAL A 306 -8.64 -15.00 17.51
CA VAL A 306 -9.69 -14.51 18.41
C VAL A 306 -10.99 -14.44 17.63
N THR A 307 -12.07 -14.82 18.28
CA THR A 307 -13.44 -14.57 17.80
C THR A 307 -14.06 -13.53 18.71
N ALA A 308 -14.53 -12.44 18.13
CA ALA A 308 -15.31 -11.44 18.84
C ALA A 308 -16.81 -11.65 18.58
N LEU A 309 -17.60 -11.50 19.63
CA LEU A 309 -19.05 -11.47 19.55
C LEU A 309 -19.53 -10.05 19.81
N GLY A 310 -20.40 -9.57 18.93
CA GLY A 310 -21.03 -8.26 19.05
C GLY A 310 -22.53 -8.35 18.91
N ARG A 311 -23.22 -7.27 19.22
CA ARG A 311 -24.67 -7.18 19.12
C ARG A 311 -25.09 -5.96 18.33
N THR A 312 -25.98 -6.15 17.36
CA THR A 312 -26.64 -5.07 16.62
C THR A 312 -27.97 -5.57 16.04
N ALA A 313 -28.98 -4.71 16.08
CA ALA A 313 -30.26 -5.00 15.44
C ALA A 313 -30.23 -4.74 13.93
N ARG A 314 -29.22 -4.03 13.43
CA ARG A 314 -29.06 -3.63 12.02
C ARG A 314 -27.58 -3.67 11.65
N PRO A 315 -27.05 -4.84 11.31
CA PRO A 315 -25.68 -4.93 10.86
C PRO A 315 -25.49 -4.14 9.55
N VAL A 316 -24.40 -3.37 9.47
CA VAL A 316 -24.04 -2.63 8.27
C VAL A 316 -23.22 -3.58 7.38
N PRO A 317 -23.60 -3.77 6.10
CA PRO A 317 -22.86 -4.64 5.21
C PRO A 317 -21.59 -3.97 4.67
N GLY A 318 -20.61 -4.79 4.27
CA GLY A 318 -19.45 -4.33 3.51
C GLY A 318 -19.75 -4.00 2.05
N GLY A 319 -20.89 -4.48 1.53
CA GLY A 319 -21.48 -4.17 0.23
C GLY A 319 -22.67 -3.21 0.35
N GLY A 320 -23.34 -2.96 -0.79
CA GLY A 320 -24.53 -2.09 -0.82
C GLY A 320 -24.28 -0.64 -1.19
N GLY A 321 -23.04 -0.28 -1.49
CA GLY A 321 -22.70 0.99 -2.13
C GLY A 321 -23.15 1.02 -3.59
N GLU A 322 -23.52 2.20 -4.09
CA GLU A 322 -24.02 2.43 -5.43
C GLU A 322 -23.07 3.32 -6.23
N VAL A 323 -23.10 3.23 -7.57
CA VAL A 323 -22.34 4.12 -8.44
C VAL A 323 -22.68 5.58 -8.13
N GLY A 324 -21.65 6.39 -7.85
CA GLY A 324 -21.77 7.79 -7.47
C GLY A 324 -21.79 8.05 -5.97
N ASP A 325 -21.85 7.01 -5.12
CA ASP A 325 -21.67 7.18 -3.69
C ASP A 325 -20.23 7.64 -3.38
N GLU A 326 -20.11 8.52 -2.40
CA GLU A 326 -18.82 8.96 -1.87
C GLU A 326 -18.17 7.84 -1.06
N LEU A 327 -16.89 7.56 -1.35
CA LEU A 327 -16.07 6.75 -0.46
C LEU A 327 -15.34 7.66 0.53
N ARG A 328 -15.44 7.32 1.80
CA ARG A 328 -14.85 8.07 2.90
C ARG A 328 -13.90 7.19 3.70
N LEU A 329 -12.72 7.73 4.01
CA LEU A 329 -11.79 7.14 4.95
C LEU A 329 -11.88 7.88 6.28
N THR A 330 -12.20 7.13 7.33
CA THR A 330 -12.12 7.60 8.74
C THR A 330 -10.99 6.86 9.41
N ALA A 331 -9.91 7.54 9.75
CA ALA A 331 -8.70 6.93 10.32
C ALA A 331 -8.16 7.72 11.50
N ASP A 332 -7.63 6.99 12.48
CA ASP A 332 -6.83 7.59 13.54
C ASP A 332 -5.41 7.83 13.03
N LEU A 333 -5.11 9.09 12.74
CA LEU A 333 -3.82 9.53 12.20
C LEU A 333 -2.76 9.75 13.31
N GLY A 334 -3.12 9.60 14.57
CA GLY A 334 -2.18 9.66 15.69
C GLY A 334 -1.29 8.42 15.78
N GLY A 335 -0.29 8.46 16.67
CA GLY A 335 0.62 7.33 16.86
C GLY A 335 1.83 7.34 15.92
N GLY A 336 2.21 6.20 15.38
CA GLY A 336 3.40 6.08 14.53
C GLY A 336 3.61 4.70 13.95
N TRP A 337 4.59 4.60 13.03
CA TRP A 337 5.02 3.31 12.50
C TRP A 337 5.59 2.42 13.61
N ARG A 338 5.04 1.22 13.70
CA ARG A 338 5.56 0.27 14.67
C ARG A 338 6.94 -0.22 14.27
N SER A 339 7.87 -0.15 15.21
CA SER A 339 9.26 -0.57 15.01
C SER A 339 9.33 -2.05 14.58
N GLY A 340 10.14 -2.33 13.56
CA GLY A 340 10.35 -3.69 13.04
C GLY A 340 9.30 -4.17 12.04
N TYR A 341 8.29 -3.35 11.68
CA TYR A 341 7.24 -3.71 10.71
C TYR A 341 7.38 -3.00 9.35
N THR A 342 8.43 -2.22 9.14
CA THR A 342 8.84 -1.63 7.85
C THR A 342 7.71 -0.95 7.08
N GLY A 343 7.01 0.01 7.71
CA GLY A 343 5.93 0.78 7.08
C GLY A 343 4.63 0.00 6.83
N ARG A 344 4.42 -1.15 7.47
CA ARG A 344 3.22 -1.97 7.27
C ARG A 344 2.20 -1.89 8.38
N GLN A 345 2.59 -1.42 9.55
CA GLN A 345 1.70 -1.27 10.71
C GLN A 345 1.82 0.11 11.31
N TRP A 346 0.71 0.83 11.33
CA TRP A 346 0.56 2.09 12.02
C TRP A 346 -0.13 1.86 13.34
N ASP A 347 0.60 2.00 14.44
CA ASP A 347 0.05 1.86 15.78
C ASP A 347 -0.53 3.19 16.27
N SER A 348 -1.83 3.34 16.16
CA SER A 348 -2.58 4.44 16.77
C SER A 348 -3.27 4.02 18.06
N SER A 349 -3.48 2.73 18.30
CA SER A 349 -4.36 2.23 19.33
C SER A 349 -3.70 2.12 20.72
N SER A 350 -2.41 1.75 20.80
CA SER A 350 -1.74 1.50 22.10
C SER A 350 -1.54 2.76 22.95
N HIS A 351 -1.73 3.95 22.37
CA HIS A 351 -1.60 5.25 23.04
C HIS A 351 -2.94 5.89 23.40
N ARG A 352 -4.06 5.24 23.03
CA ARG A 352 -5.41 5.77 23.26
C ARG A 352 -5.98 5.34 24.60
N SER A 353 -6.79 6.20 25.17
CA SER A 353 -7.62 5.86 26.32
C SER A 353 -8.77 4.91 25.91
N GLY A 354 -9.27 4.12 26.86
CA GLY A 354 -10.42 3.25 26.61
C GLY A 354 -11.66 4.00 26.10
N THR A 355 -11.87 5.23 26.58
CA THR A 355 -12.98 6.08 26.11
C THR A 355 -12.83 6.44 24.64
N GLU A 356 -11.61 6.79 24.18
CA GLU A 356 -11.35 7.08 22.77
C GLU A 356 -11.54 5.83 21.91
N LEU A 357 -10.98 4.68 22.34
CA LEU A 357 -11.10 3.42 21.60
C LEU A 357 -12.56 2.98 21.44
N ARG A 358 -13.35 3.06 22.51
CA ARG A 358 -14.79 2.74 22.45
C ARG A 358 -15.57 3.74 21.60
N ALA A 359 -15.18 5.03 21.59
CA ALA A 359 -15.79 6.02 20.71
C ALA A 359 -15.51 5.69 19.22
N LEU A 360 -14.27 5.31 18.88
CA LEU A 360 -13.92 4.83 17.55
C LEU A 360 -14.77 3.62 17.15
N GLY A 361 -14.91 2.63 18.03
CA GLY A 361 -15.72 1.42 17.80
C GLY A 361 -17.20 1.68 17.52
N ARG A 362 -17.76 2.82 17.93
CA ARG A 362 -19.16 3.19 17.66
C ARG A 362 -19.38 4.00 16.37
N PHE A 363 -18.32 4.36 15.67
CA PHE A 363 -18.41 5.25 14.51
C PHE A 363 -19.45 4.81 13.48
N VAL A 364 -19.42 3.54 13.06
CA VAL A 364 -20.33 3.02 12.03
C VAL A 364 -21.76 2.92 12.55
N SER A 365 -21.97 2.45 13.78
CA SER A 365 -23.32 2.40 14.38
C SER A 365 -23.94 3.77 14.54
N ASP A 366 -23.15 4.80 14.90
CA ASP A 366 -23.61 6.18 15.09
C ASP A 366 -23.85 6.91 13.76
N THR A 367 -23.16 6.51 12.68
CA THR A 367 -23.25 7.14 11.36
C THR A 367 -24.27 6.46 10.46
N GLY A 368 -24.36 5.12 10.48
CA GLY A 368 -25.27 4.30 9.69
C GLY A 368 -25.07 4.43 8.17
N PRO A 369 -23.85 4.25 7.65
CA PRO A 369 -23.59 4.33 6.20
C PRO A 369 -24.25 3.16 5.45
N LYS A 370 -24.36 3.25 4.11
CA LYS A 370 -24.86 2.16 3.27
C LYS A 370 -23.95 0.93 3.30
N ALA A 371 -22.62 1.16 3.33
CA ALA A 371 -21.61 0.12 3.40
C ALA A 371 -20.42 0.58 4.25
N ALA A 372 -19.80 -0.37 4.95
CA ALA A 372 -18.60 -0.11 5.76
C ALA A 372 -17.68 -1.32 5.74
N LYS A 373 -16.35 -1.06 5.78
CA LYS A 373 -15.32 -2.07 6.02
C LYS A 373 -14.18 -1.50 6.85
N ASP A 374 -13.63 -2.29 7.76
CA ASP A 374 -12.37 -1.96 8.40
C ASP A 374 -11.20 -2.10 7.40
N VAL A 375 -10.13 -1.34 7.60
CA VAL A 375 -8.95 -1.45 6.73
C VAL A 375 -8.11 -2.64 7.15
N SER A 376 -8.11 -3.68 6.34
CA SER A 376 -7.45 -4.95 6.60
C SER A 376 -6.08 -5.09 5.91
N MET A 377 -5.52 -6.31 5.87
CA MET A 377 -4.18 -6.63 5.33
C MET A 377 -3.94 -6.21 3.88
N ALA A 378 -5.00 -6.00 3.09
CA ALA A 378 -4.90 -5.49 1.72
C ALA A 378 -4.61 -3.96 1.66
N GLY A 379 -4.55 -3.30 2.81
CA GLY A 379 -4.39 -1.85 2.93
C GLY A 379 -5.64 -1.07 2.51
N ILE A 380 -5.55 0.26 2.58
CA ILE A 380 -6.67 1.15 2.24
C ILE A 380 -7.17 0.91 0.81
N ALA A 381 -6.26 0.82 -0.16
CA ALA A 381 -6.64 0.62 -1.55
C ALA A 381 -7.27 -0.75 -1.81
N GLY A 382 -6.72 -1.83 -1.22
CA GLY A 382 -7.29 -3.16 -1.35
C GLY A 382 -8.63 -3.28 -0.65
N THR A 383 -8.80 -2.69 0.54
CA THR A 383 -10.09 -2.67 1.25
C THR A 383 -11.14 -1.86 0.49
N ALA A 384 -10.77 -0.73 -0.13
CA ALA A 384 -11.68 0.00 -1.02
C ALA A 384 -12.16 -0.89 -2.19
N GLY A 385 -11.26 -1.70 -2.74
CA GLY A 385 -11.59 -2.69 -3.75
C GLY A 385 -12.51 -3.80 -3.24
N MET A 386 -12.31 -4.26 -2.00
CA MET A 386 -13.19 -5.26 -1.38
C MET A 386 -14.62 -4.71 -1.17
N LEU A 387 -14.76 -3.47 -0.69
CA LEU A 387 -16.05 -2.80 -0.55
C LEU A 387 -16.75 -2.63 -1.91
N ALA A 388 -15.99 -2.22 -2.92
CA ALA A 388 -16.51 -2.06 -4.28
C ALA A 388 -16.92 -3.41 -4.90
N GLU A 389 -16.13 -4.48 -4.71
CA GLU A 389 -16.44 -5.85 -5.16
C GLU A 389 -17.73 -6.34 -4.50
N ALA A 390 -17.86 -6.22 -3.17
CA ALA A 390 -19.05 -6.60 -2.43
C ALA A 390 -20.30 -5.79 -2.85
N SER A 391 -20.10 -4.56 -3.32
CA SER A 391 -21.15 -3.70 -3.86
C SER A 391 -21.46 -3.95 -5.35
N GLY A 392 -20.71 -4.81 -6.03
CA GLY A 392 -20.85 -5.08 -7.47
C GLY A 392 -20.44 -3.91 -8.39
N VAL A 393 -19.59 -3.02 -7.91
CA VAL A 393 -19.13 -1.79 -8.60
C VAL A 393 -17.60 -1.70 -8.57
N GLY A 394 -17.03 -0.60 -9.08
CA GLY A 394 -15.63 -0.25 -8.90
C GLY A 394 -15.45 0.96 -8.01
N VAL A 395 -14.22 1.36 -7.78
CA VAL A 395 -13.89 2.53 -6.98
C VAL A 395 -12.78 3.35 -7.61
N GLU A 396 -12.90 4.67 -7.48
CA GLU A 396 -11.87 5.62 -7.87
C GLU A 396 -11.45 6.43 -6.64
N LEU A 397 -10.19 6.28 -6.24
CA LEU A 397 -9.57 6.99 -5.12
C LEU A 397 -8.88 8.25 -5.62
N ASP A 398 -9.16 9.39 -5.01
CA ASP A 398 -8.43 10.64 -5.22
C ASP A 398 -7.24 10.67 -4.27
N VAL A 399 -6.04 10.46 -4.83
CA VAL A 399 -4.81 10.33 -4.04
C VAL A 399 -4.47 11.57 -3.21
N ALA A 400 -4.85 12.75 -3.67
CA ALA A 400 -4.62 14.01 -2.97
C ALA A 400 -5.58 14.23 -1.79
N ARG A 401 -6.69 13.49 -1.74
CA ARG A 401 -7.73 13.62 -0.70
C ARG A 401 -7.69 12.53 0.35
N ILE A 402 -6.81 11.54 0.23
CA ILE A 402 -6.64 10.50 1.24
C ILE A 402 -6.01 11.13 2.50
N PRO A 403 -6.72 11.16 3.64
CA PRO A 403 -6.15 11.66 4.88
C PRO A 403 -5.03 10.74 5.34
N ARG A 404 -3.87 11.33 5.67
CA ARG A 404 -2.70 10.57 6.11
C ARG A 404 -1.97 11.27 7.26
N PRO A 405 -1.23 10.52 8.09
CA PRO A 405 -0.43 11.09 9.14
C PRO A 405 0.68 12.00 8.57
N PRO A 406 1.02 13.11 9.24
CA PRO A 406 2.18 13.91 8.86
C PRO A 406 3.45 13.06 8.81
N GLY A 407 4.19 13.17 7.70
CA GLY A 407 5.44 12.43 7.50
C GLY A 407 5.27 10.96 7.04
N ALA A 408 4.04 10.45 6.90
CA ALA A 408 3.80 9.17 6.26
C ALA A 408 3.75 9.36 4.72
N GLU A 409 4.53 8.55 4.00
CA GLU A 409 4.46 8.52 2.54
C GLU A 409 3.16 7.86 2.08
N LEU A 410 2.55 8.41 1.01
CA LEU A 410 1.25 7.92 0.56
C LEU A 410 1.26 6.44 0.19
N ALA A 411 2.31 5.98 -0.48
CA ALA A 411 2.39 4.60 -0.90
C ALA A 411 2.47 3.60 0.26
N ASP A 412 3.16 3.96 1.34
CA ASP A 412 3.16 3.17 2.56
C ASP A 412 1.81 3.24 3.27
N TRP A 413 1.22 4.43 3.35
CA TRP A 413 -0.08 4.63 4.00
C TRP A 413 -1.22 3.90 3.28
N ILE A 414 -1.29 3.98 1.94
CA ILE A 414 -2.36 3.35 1.16
C ILE A 414 -2.30 1.82 1.15
N THR A 415 -1.12 1.27 1.50
CA THR A 415 -0.86 -0.18 1.58
C THR A 415 -0.64 -0.68 3.00
N CYS A 416 -0.73 0.17 4.02
CA CYS A 416 -0.55 -0.25 5.40
C CYS A 416 -1.82 -0.80 6.03
N PHE A 417 -1.63 -1.36 7.23
CA PHE A 417 -2.66 -1.84 8.12
C PHE A 417 -2.70 -0.90 9.35
N PRO A 418 -3.58 0.11 9.38
CA PRO A 418 -3.70 1.06 10.49
C PRO A 418 -4.29 0.43 11.75
N GLY A 419 -4.01 1.02 12.91
CA GLY A 419 -4.62 0.60 14.17
C GLY A 419 -6.14 0.80 14.22
N PHE A 420 -6.63 1.91 13.65
CA PHE A 420 -8.05 2.15 13.38
C PHE A 420 -8.20 2.90 12.06
N ALA A 421 -8.89 2.29 11.12
CA ALA A 421 -9.36 2.93 9.91
C ALA A 421 -10.58 2.22 9.35
N MET A 422 -11.59 2.99 8.94
CA MET A 422 -12.83 2.51 8.33
C MET A 422 -13.03 3.16 6.97
N LEU A 423 -13.37 2.36 5.98
CA LEU A 423 -13.90 2.83 4.71
C LEU A 423 -15.43 2.72 4.75
N THR A 424 -16.10 3.80 4.41
CA THR A 424 -17.57 3.86 4.34
C THR A 424 -18.02 4.41 3.01
N ALA A 425 -19.11 3.86 2.47
CA ALA A 425 -19.78 4.39 1.28
C ALA A 425 -21.16 4.91 1.63
N ASP A 426 -21.50 6.10 1.12
CA ASP A 426 -22.80 6.71 1.29
C ASP A 426 -23.09 7.74 0.18
N ARG A 427 -24.35 8.16 0.06
CA ARG A 427 -24.79 9.19 -0.89
C ARG A 427 -23.96 10.48 -0.72
N PRO A 428 -23.72 11.22 -1.80
CA PRO A 428 -23.01 12.49 -1.73
C PRO A 428 -23.63 13.45 -0.72
N GLY A 429 -22.75 14.07 0.10
CA GLY A 429 -23.18 15.03 1.12
C GLY A 429 -23.88 14.43 2.34
N ALA A 430 -23.90 13.10 2.52
CA ALA A 430 -24.39 12.51 3.75
C ALA A 430 -23.60 13.04 4.97
N PRO A 431 -24.26 13.32 6.10
CA PRO A 431 -23.58 13.88 7.27
C PRO A 431 -22.54 12.90 7.82
N VAL A 432 -21.43 13.44 8.28
CA VAL A 432 -20.39 12.68 8.98
C VAL A 432 -20.23 13.28 10.37
N ASN A 433 -20.47 12.47 11.38
CA ASN A 433 -20.25 12.88 12.75
C ASN A 433 -18.75 12.77 13.08
N PRO A 434 -18.12 13.78 13.69
CA PRO A 434 -16.77 13.65 14.21
C PRO A 434 -16.71 12.48 15.21
N VAL A 435 -15.66 11.67 15.10
CA VAL A 435 -15.48 10.52 15.98
C VAL A 435 -14.12 10.58 16.69
N GLY A 436 -14.13 10.95 17.97
CA GLY A 436 -12.94 10.92 18.82
C GLY A 436 -11.70 11.52 18.15
N PRO A 437 -10.55 10.80 18.19
CA PRO A 437 -9.30 11.25 17.61
C PRO A 437 -9.17 11.01 16.08
N ALA A 438 -10.18 10.39 15.44
CA ALA A 438 -10.09 10.08 14.02
C ALA A 438 -10.42 11.28 13.12
N THR A 439 -9.79 11.28 11.95
CA THR A 439 -10.08 12.22 10.85
C THR A 439 -10.88 11.51 9.79
N THR A 440 -11.95 12.14 9.31
CA THR A 440 -12.77 11.64 8.19
C THR A 440 -12.62 12.56 6.99
N ALA A 441 -12.39 11.97 5.82
CA ALA A 441 -12.39 12.70 4.55
C ALA A 441 -13.05 11.88 3.43
N VAL A 442 -13.70 12.56 2.49
CA VAL A 442 -14.11 11.97 1.22
C VAL A 442 -12.84 11.79 0.39
N CYS A 443 -12.46 10.56 0.15
CA CYS A 443 -11.22 10.21 -0.56
C CYS A 443 -11.47 9.50 -1.89
N GLY A 444 -12.73 9.31 -2.31
CA GLY A 444 -13.04 8.64 -3.55
C GLY A 444 -14.53 8.61 -3.87
N VAL A 445 -14.87 7.88 -4.92
CA VAL A 445 -16.24 7.68 -5.40
C VAL A 445 -16.38 6.27 -5.94
N LEU A 446 -17.53 5.64 -5.71
CA LEU A 446 -17.88 4.36 -6.33
C LEU A 446 -18.23 4.57 -7.80
N SER A 447 -17.76 3.69 -8.67
CA SER A 447 -17.79 3.86 -10.12
C SER A 447 -18.35 2.65 -10.86
N ALA A 448 -18.87 2.85 -12.05
CA ALA A 448 -19.41 1.77 -12.87
C ALA A 448 -18.34 0.81 -13.42
N THR A 449 -17.09 1.23 -13.51
CA THR A 449 -15.99 0.38 -14.01
C THR A 449 -15.40 -0.40 -12.85
N PRO A 450 -15.42 -1.74 -12.86
CA PRO A 450 -14.86 -2.59 -11.80
C PRO A 450 -13.39 -2.32 -11.51
N GLY A 451 -12.92 -2.74 -10.33
CA GLY A 451 -11.55 -2.59 -9.89
C GLY A 451 -11.30 -1.30 -9.11
N VAL A 452 -10.03 -1.03 -8.83
CA VAL A 452 -9.57 0.16 -8.09
C VAL A 452 -8.75 1.04 -9.01
N ARG A 453 -9.09 2.32 -9.08
CA ARG A 453 -8.36 3.32 -9.84
C ARG A 453 -7.91 4.45 -8.94
N LEU A 454 -6.80 5.09 -9.33
CA LEU A 454 -6.24 6.25 -8.65
C LEU A 454 -6.39 7.48 -9.54
N ARG A 455 -7.09 8.50 -9.05
CA ARG A 455 -7.17 9.82 -9.68
C ARG A 455 -6.05 10.69 -9.15
N TRP A 456 -5.32 11.30 -10.07
CA TRP A 456 -4.17 12.15 -9.79
C TRP A 456 -4.51 13.65 -9.91
N PRO A 457 -3.68 14.55 -9.33
CA PRO A 457 -3.92 15.99 -9.40
C PRO A 457 -3.98 16.60 -10.81
N ASP A 458 -3.35 15.95 -11.79
CA ASP A 458 -3.43 16.34 -13.22
C ASP A 458 -4.73 15.89 -13.90
N GLY A 459 -5.64 15.23 -13.17
CA GLY A 459 -6.89 14.70 -13.66
C GLY A 459 -6.78 13.31 -14.32
N GLU A 460 -5.56 12.80 -14.48
CA GLU A 460 -5.36 11.46 -15.03
C GLU A 460 -5.80 10.39 -14.03
N VAL A 461 -6.32 9.26 -14.56
CA VAL A 461 -6.76 8.11 -13.77
C VAL A 461 -5.92 6.89 -14.18
N THR A 462 -5.26 6.28 -13.20
CA THR A 462 -4.46 5.06 -13.40
C THR A 462 -5.13 3.86 -12.76
N HIS A 463 -4.88 2.68 -13.31
CA HIS A 463 -5.31 1.43 -12.71
C HIS A 463 -4.40 1.04 -11.54
N ALA A 464 -5.00 0.59 -10.44
CA ALA A 464 -4.30 0.03 -9.28
C ALA A 464 -4.66 -1.46 -9.07
N LEU A 465 -5.89 -1.85 -9.44
CA LEU A 465 -6.39 -3.22 -9.43
C LEU A 465 -7.42 -3.36 -10.57
N ASP A 466 -7.17 -4.24 -11.52
CA ASP A 466 -8.04 -4.46 -12.68
C ASP A 466 -9.13 -5.51 -12.41
N SER A 467 -9.02 -6.31 -11.36
CA SER A 467 -9.89 -7.43 -11.04
C SER A 467 -10.47 -7.33 -9.63
N ALA A 468 -11.36 -8.26 -9.32
CA ALA A 468 -11.84 -8.51 -7.98
C ALA A 468 -10.66 -8.75 -7.00
N VAL A 469 -10.79 -8.25 -5.78
CA VAL A 469 -9.75 -8.37 -4.75
C VAL A 469 -9.79 -9.74 -4.09
N THR A 470 -10.98 -10.23 -3.76
CA THR A 470 -11.18 -11.50 -3.05
C THR A 470 -11.68 -12.63 -3.94
N GLY A 471 -12.36 -12.32 -5.03
CA GLY A 471 -13.05 -13.27 -5.88
C GLY A 471 -14.32 -13.86 -5.25
N LEU A 472 -14.82 -13.28 -4.16
CA LEU A 472 -16.08 -13.69 -3.52
C LEU A 472 -17.30 -13.11 -4.23
N GLY A 473 -17.10 -12.02 -4.99
CA GLY A 473 -18.14 -11.36 -5.78
C GLY A 473 -19.07 -10.48 -4.97
N HIS A 474 -20.19 -10.13 -5.58
CA HIS A 474 -21.24 -9.33 -4.96
C HIS A 474 -21.88 -10.08 -3.78
N SER A 475 -22.00 -9.42 -2.64
CA SER A 475 -22.57 -9.96 -1.39
C SER A 475 -24.11 -9.88 -1.34
#